data_9cd280b5c6984f45d69af78858a5f871
#
_entry.id   9cd280b5c6984f45d69af78858a5f871
#
_cell.length_a   1.000
_cell.length_b   1.000
_cell.length_c   1.000
_cell.angle_alpha   90.00
_cell.angle_beta   90.00
_cell.angle_gamma   90.00
#
_symmetry.space_group_name_H-M   'P 1'
#
loop_
_entity.id
_entity.type
_entity.pdbx_description
1 polymer ?
#
loop_
_entity_poly.entity_id
_entity_poly.type
_entity_poly.pdbx_seq_one_letter_code
_entity_poly.pdbx_strand_id
1 'polypeptide(L)'
;MQNAKNFIIQNSLIKPGERIGVGVSGGSDSMALVHFLHSISEELDIEVIAIHVDHGIREESRDEANFVIEKCREMGVRAYKFRIDSTKIAKEKNISLETAAREGRYGVFNSLFKKDVVDKIALAHHLSDQAETILMHIFRGSGVAGARGREPIRDGRFIRPLLSTSKEEILDYINFNNLDYVNDSSNADNTFTRNYLRNVLFPQITAKWPGAIGAIVNFGKAVKEDDDYINSQIFDDAIIYEDKEAKIPLSYFIYPAPIISRMIIKALKNIGVEKDFEKKHVDMIKDLATSHENGKRISLPFYVVAIKDYDYLTLANRKKVIPQFKCELRCGEFDLPDGRKLVVKRVKEMQQKEGVVYFDYRKVPKTAMWRFRQDGDVFTKFGGGTKKLKSFLIDKKVPQRKRDILPVLADENQVFVIAGVEISDLVKVEGVPTAYSVEIKE
;
A
#
# COMPACT_ATOMS: atom_id res chain seq x y z
N MET A 1 -22.90 -25.18 -4.73
CA MET A 1 -21.72 -24.91 -3.84
C MET A 1 -20.81 -26.13 -3.62
N GLN A 2 -21.08 -27.31 -4.23
CA GLN A 2 -20.19 -28.48 -4.11
C GLN A 2 -18.76 -28.19 -4.63
N ASN A 3 -18.66 -27.43 -5.72
CA ASN A 3 -17.36 -27.00 -6.26
C ASN A 3 -16.55 -26.19 -5.25
N ALA A 4 -17.19 -25.31 -4.49
CA ALA A 4 -16.54 -24.50 -3.45
C ALA A 4 -16.01 -25.39 -2.31
N LYS A 5 -16.78 -26.40 -1.88
CA LYS A 5 -16.36 -27.36 -0.86
C LYS A 5 -15.14 -28.17 -1.30
N ASN A 6 -15.19 -28.73 -2.53
CA ASN A 6 -14.07 -29.44 -3.11
C ASN A 6 -12.83 -28.55 -3.21
N PHE A 7 -13.01 -27.30 -3.59
CA PHE A 7 -11.92 -26.33 -3.70
C PHE A 7 -11.26 -26.01 -2.35
N ILE A 8 -12.06 -25.88 -1.28
CA ILE A 8 -11.54 -25.71 0.10
C ILE A 8 -10.64 -26.88 0.47
N ILE A 9 -11.09 -28.12 0.23
CA ILE A 9 -10.38 -29.34 0.60
C ILE A 9 -9.10 -29.48 -0.24
N GLN A 10 -9.20 -29.37 -1.58
CA GLN A 10 -8.07 -29.53 -2.50
C GLN A 10 -6.94 -28.52 -2.25
N ASN A 11 -7.28 -27.30 -1.84
CA ASN A 11 -6.30 -26.25 -1.56
C ASN A 11 -5.96 -26.12 -0.07
N SER A 12 -6.46 -27.01 0.79
CA SER A 12 -6.23 -26.99 2.25
C SER A 12 -6.47 -25.60 2.86
N LEU A 13 -7.56 -24.93 2.43
CA LEU A 13 -7.83 -23.54 2.81
C LEU A 13 -8.18 -23.41 4.28
N ILE A 14 -8.81 -24.44 4.86
CA ILE A 14 -9.35 -24.46 6.21
C ILE A 14 -8.85 -25.71 6.92
N LYS A 15 -8.55 -25.58 8.22
CA LYS A 15 -8.18 -26.69 9.10
C LYS A 15 -9.22 -26.84 10.22
N PRO A 16 -9.44 -28.05 10.74
CA PRO A 16 -10.30 -28.25 11.90
C PRO A 16 -9.86 -27.40 13.11
N GLY A 17 -10.81 -26.90 13.85
CA GLY A 17 -10.60 -26.04 15.02
C GLY A 17 -10.35 -24.57 14.70
N GLU A 18 -10.29 -24.16 13.41
CA GLU A 18 -10.04 -22.76 13.03
C GLU A 18 -11.31 -21.88 13.14
N ARG A 19 -11.12 -20.63 13.56
CA ARG A 19 -12.12 -19.57 13.56
C ARG A 19 -12.01 -18.79 12.26
N ILE A 20 -13.02 -18.86 11.40
CA ILE A 20 -13.03 -18.27 10.08
C ILE A 20 -13.85 -16.99 10.08
N GLY A 21 -13.17 -15.83 10.03
CA GLY A 21 -13.81 -14.55 9.79
C GLY A 21 -14.24 -14.43 8.32
N VAL A 22 -15.49 -14.09 8.04
CA VAL A 22 -16.00 -13.85 6.70
C VAL A 22 -16.19 -12.35 6.51
N GLY A 23 -15.51 -11.76 5.50
CA GLY A 23 -15.73 -10.36 5.12
C GLY A 23 -17.08 -10.22 4.41
N VAL A 24 -18.08 -9.65 5.08
CA VAL A 24 -19.45 -9.52 4.58
C VAL A 24 -19.74 -8.08 4.21
N SER A 25 -19.97 -7.81 2.90
CA SER A 25 -20.37 -6.49 2.39
C SER A 25 -21.89 -6.28 2.35
N GLY A 26 -22.67 -7.33 2.47
CA GLY A 26 -24.13 -7.35 2.25
C GLY A 26 -24.53 -7.78 0.85
N GLY A 27 -23.61 -7.76 -0.12
CA GLY A 27 -23.88 -8.21 -1.49
C GLY A 27 -23.99 -9.74 -1.60
N SER A 28 -24.63 -10.22 -2.68
CA SER A 28 -24.94 -11.64 -2.95
C SER A 28 -23.78 -12.60 -2.67
N ASP A 29 -22.56 -12.29 -3.17
CA ASP A 29 -21.41 -13.19 -3.06
C ASP A 29 -20.98 -13.36 -1.59
N SER A 30 -20.99 -12.28 -0.81
CA SER A 30 -20.60 -12.31 0.59
C SER A 30 -21.65 -12.95 1.49
N MET A 31 -22.94 -12.75 1.19
CA MET A 31 -24.04 -13.41 1.90
C MET A 31 -24.06 -14.91 1.58
N ALA A 32 -23.84 -15.31 0.33
CA ALA A 32 -23.69 -16.71 -0.04
C ALA A 32 -22.49 -17.36 0.68
N LEU A 33 -21.34 -16.68 0.76
CA LEU A 33 -20.16 -17.22 1.39
C LEU A 33 -20.36 -17.46 2.88
N VAL A 34 -20.91 -16.50 3.61
CA VAL A 34 -21.11 -16.66 5.07
C VAL A 34 -22.12 -17.77 5.37
N HIS A 35 -23.23 -17.83 4.65
CA HIS A 35 -24.23 -18.91 4.80
C HIS A 35 -23.63 -20.27 4.43
N PHE A 36 -22.90 -20.36 3.32
CA PHE A 36 -22.27 -21.60 2.88
C PHE A 36 -21.26 -22.12 3.91
N LEU A 37 -20.33 -21.31 4.38
CA LEU A 37 -19.34 -21.73 5.37
C LEU A 37 -20.01 -22.15 6.68
N HIS A 38 -21.08 -21.44 7.09
CA HIS A 38 -21.85 -21.81 8.27
C HIS A 38 -22.57 -23.16 8.09
N SER A 39 -23.15 -23.41 6.93
CA SER A 39 -23.87 -24.67 6.64
C SER A 39 -22.97 -25.92 6.65
N ILE A 40 -21.65 -25.75 6.49
CA ILE A 40 -20.66 -26.84 6.54
C ILE A 40 -19.72 -26.73 7.75
N SER A 41 -20.02 -25.84 8.70
CA SER A 41 -19.13 -25.55 9.84
C SER A 41 -18.94 -26.77 10.76
N GLU A 42 -20.00 -27.50 11.05
CA GLU A 42 -19.93 -28.73 11.85
C GLU A 42 -19.08 -29.82 11.15
N GLU A 43 -19.25 -29.96 9.83
CA GLU A 43 -18.51 -30.95 9.07
C GLU A 43 -17.00 -30.64 9.01
N LEU A 44 -16.64 -29.36 8.92
CA LEU A 44 -15.25 -28.92 8.87
C LEU A 44 -14.65 -28.64 10.25
N ASP A 45 -15.44 -28.78 11.32
CA ASP A 45 -15.06 -28.43 12.71
C ASP A 45 -14.49 -27.01 12.80
N ILE A 46 -15.29 -26.00 12.41
CA ILE A 46 -14.89 -24.60 12.40
C ILE A 46 -15.94 -23.68 13.04
N GLU A 47 -15.49 -22.54 13.58
CA GLU A 47 -16.35 -21.43 13.97
C GLU A 47 -16.39 -20.38 12.85
N VAL A 48 -17.60 -19.97 12.42
CA VAL A 48 -17.78 -18.93 11.40
C VAL A 48 -18.19 -17.63 12.07
N ILE A 49 -17.48 -16.53 11.76
CA ILE A 49 -17.69 -15.21 12.32
C ILE A 49 -17.84 -14.19 11.18
N ALA A 50 -18.99 -13.54 11.07
CA ALA A 50 -19.22 -12.49 10.08
C ALA A 50 -18.54 -11.17 10.48
N ILE A 51 -17.87 -10.51 9.55
CA ILE A 51 -17.16 -9.24 9.78
C ILE A 51 -17.63 -8.24 8.74
N HIS A 52 -18.42 -7.27 9.17
CA HIS A 52 -18.83 -6.15 8.32
C HIS A 52 -17.98 -4.91 8.61
N VAL A 53 -17.49 -4.25 7.55
CA VAL A 53 -16.72 -3.00 7.66
C VAL A 53 -17.45 -1.90 6.89
N ASP A 54 -18.08 -0.99 7.63
CA ASP A 54 -18.65 0.25 7.11
C ASP A 54 -17.53 1.23 6.79
N HIS A 55 -17.43 1.64 5.53
CA HIS A 55 -16.39 2.54 5.02
C HIS A 55 -16.62 4.02 5.34
N GLY A 56 -17.79 4.38 5.90
CA GLY A 56 -18.12 5.76 6.30
C GLY A 56 -18.23 6.74 5.12
N ILE A 57 -18.53 6.23 3.91
CA ILE A 57 -18.56 7.06 2.69
C ILE A 57 -19.97 7.62 2.43
N ARG A 58 -21.03 6.88 2.80
CA ARG A 58 -22.43 7.24 2.57
C ARG A 58 -23.24 7.13 3.86
N GLU A 59 -24.35 7.87 3.97
CA GLU A 59 -25.24 7.76 5.12
C GLU A 59 -25.97 6.42 5.14
N GLU A 60 -26.34 5.90 3.96
CA GLU A 60 -27.03 4.62 3.77
C GLU A 60 -26.20 3.40 4.22
N SER A 61 -24.88 3.54 4.33
CA SER A 61 -24.01 2.45 4.78
C SER A 61 -24.30 1.97 6.23
N ARG A 62 -25.03 2.79 7.02
CA ARG A 62 -25.51 2.36 8.34
C ARG A 62 -26.62 1.33 8.26
N ASP A 63 -27.55 1.52 7.31
CA ASP A 63 -28.70 0.62 7.12
C ASP A 63 -28.23 -0.68 6.51
N GLU A 64 -27.32 -0.63 5.54
CA GLU A 64 -26.64 -1.81 5.00
C GLU A 64 -25.92 -2.61 6.08
N ALA A 65 -25.22 -1.92 6.97
CA ALA A 65 -24.53 -2.57 8.08
C ALA A 65 -25.48 -3.21 9.09
N ASN A 66 -26.63 -2.58 9.37
CA ASN A 66 -27.65 -3.15 10.26
C ASN A 66 -28.30 -4.38 9.60
N PHE A 67 -28.62 -4.30 8.31
CA PHE A 67 -29.11 -5.42 7.53
C PHE A 67 -28.17 -6.63 7.62
N VAL A 68 -26.87 -6.45 7.39
CA VAL A 68 -25.90 -7.55 7.46
C VAL A 68 -25.88 -8.19 8.86
N ILE A 69 -25.88 -7.39 9.93
CA ILE A 69 -25.86 -7.91 11.30
C ILE A 69 -27.13 -8.69 11.63
N GLU A 70 -28.29 -8.16 11.20
CA GLU A 70 -29.60 -8.82 11.40
C GLU A 70 -29.64 -10.16 10.68
N LYS A 71 -29.29 -10.18 9.37
CA LYS A 71 -29.29 -11.41 8.58
C LYS A 71 -28.29 -12.45 9.10
N CYS A 72 -27.10 -12.05 9.54
CA CYS A 72 -26.18 -12.98 10.17
C CYS A 72 -26.74 -13.54 11.49
N ARG A 73 -27.47 -12.74 12.28
CA ARG A 73 -28.13 -13.20 13.51
C ARG A 73 -29.26 -14.21 13.19
N GLU A 74 -30.07 -13.96 12.17
CA GLU A 74 -31.09 -14.88 11.69
C GLU A 74 -30.51 -16.23 11.29
N MET A 75 -29.30 -16.23 10.69
CA MET A 75 -28.54 -17.43 10.33
C MET A 75 -27.86 -18.14 11.52
N GLY A 76 -27.89 -17.56 12.73
CA GLY A 76 -27.15 -18.08 13.89
C GLY A 76 -25.65 -17.78 13.86
N VAL A 77 -25.19 -16.89 12.97
CA VAL A 77 -23.79 -16.53 12.81
C VAL A 77 -23.43 -15.33 13.69
N ARG A 78 -22.39 -15.47 14.50
CA ARG A 78 -21.82 -14.35 15.26
C ARG A 78 -21.30 -13.28 14.31
N ALA A 79 -21.67 -12.01 14.52
CA ALA A 79 -21.32 -10.92 13.63
C ALA A 79 -20.70 -9.72 14.35
N TYR A 80 -19.65 -9.15 13.77
CA TYR A 80 -19.00 -7.91 14.21
C TYR A 80 -19.16 -6.81 13.15
N LYS A 81 -19.47 -5.61 13.63
CA LYS A 81 -19.55 -4.40 12.82
C LYS A 81 -18.43 -3.44 13.20
N PHE A 82 -17.68 -3.00 12.20
CA PHE A 82 -16.63 -1.98 12.34
C PHE A 82 -16.94 -0.79 11.47
N ARG A 83 -16.58 0.41 11.91
CA ARG A 83 -16.66 1.61 11.10
C ARG A 83 -15.28 2.22 10.92
N ILE A 84 -14.95 2.61 9.70
CA ILE A 84 -13.72 3.32 9.35
C ILE A 84 -14.07 4.63 8.64
N ASP A 85 -13.20 5.62 8.74
CA ASP A 85 -13.32 6.87 8.00
C ASP A 85 -12.36 6.84 6.81
N SER A 86 -12.86 6.28 5.70
CA SER A 86 -12.07 6.17 4.46
C SER A 86 -11.68 7.52 3.88
N THR A 87 -12.50 8.56 4.08
CA THR A 87 -12.24 9.91 3.59
C THR A 87 -11.04 10.54 4.30
N LYS A 88 -10.98 10.37 5.63
CA LYS A 88 -9.85 10.81 6.44
C LYS A 88 -8.56 10.08 6.05
N ILE A 89 -8.60 8.75 5.91
CA ILE A 89 -7.45 7.94 5.48
C ILE A 89 -6.95 8.38 4.10
N ALA A 90 -7.86 8.63 3.14
CA ALA A 90 -7.51 9.08 1.80
C ALA A 90 -6.76 10.41 1.81
N LYS A 91 -7.25 11.38 2.60
CA LYS A 91 -6.63 12.71 2.76
C LYS A 91 -5.26 12.62 3.43
N GLU A 92 -5.15 11.91 4.56
CA GLU A 92 -3.90 11.81 5.33
C GLU A 92 -2.79 11.12 4.54
N LYS A 93 -3.13 10.09 3.75
CA LYS A 93 -2.15 9.31 2.97
C LYS A 93 -1.99 9.77 1.52
N ASN A 94 -2.80 10.73 1.07
CA ASN A 94 -2.84 11.19 -0.33
C ASN A 94 -3.01 10.04 -1.34
N ILE A 95 -4.01 9.19 -1.09
CA ILE A 95 -4.37 8.03 -1.91
C ILE A 95 -5.83 8.10 -2.35
N SER A 96 -6.22 7.30 -3.35
CA SER A 96 -7.61 7.23 -3.79
C SER A 96 -8.53 6.72 -2.69
N LEU A 97 -9.82 7.12 -2.73
CA LEU A 97 -10.82 6.68 -1.75
C LEU A 97 -10.99 5.15 -1.74
N GLU A 98 -10.94 4.50 -2.92
CA GLU A 98 -10.97 3.05 -3.04
C GLU A 98 -9.78 2.39 -2.33
N THR A 99 -8.57 2.94 -2.53
CA THR A 99 -7.36 2.44 -1.86
C THR A 99 -7.46 2.63 -0.35
N ALA A 100 -7.97 3.78 0.12
CA ALA A 100 -8.17 4.08 1.53
C ALA A 100 -9.19 3.13 2.18
N ALA A 101 -10.32 2.89 1.51
CA ALA A 101 -11.35 1.95 1.96
C ALA A 101 -10.77 0.52 2.07
N ARG A 102 -9.98 0.11 1.07
CA ARG A 102 -9.29 -1.18 1.09
C ARG A 102 -8.27 -1.27 2.24
N GLU A 103 -7.41 -0.27 2.42
CA GLU A 103 -6.42 -0.26 3.51
C GLU A 103 -7.09 -0.29 4.88
N GLY A 104 -8.13 0.52 5.09
CA GLY A 104 -8.90 0.54 6.32
C GLY A 104 -9.52 -0.82 6.64
N ARG A 105 -10.15 -1.47 5.66
CA ARG A 105 -10.70 -2.82 5.79
C ARG A 105 -9.63 -3.85 6.20
N TYR A 106 -8.47 -3.86 5.53
CA TYR A 106 -7.37 -4.74 5.94
C TYR A 106 -6.79 -4.38 7.31
N GLY A 107 -6.83 -3.11 7.71
CA GLY A 107 -6.50 -2.67 9.08
C GLY A 107 -7.39 -3.32 10.13
N VAL A 108 -8.71 -3.38 9.88
CA VAL A 108 -9.67 -4.09 10.75
C VAL A 108 -9.33 -5.59 10.80
N PHE A 109 -9.16 -6.25 9.66
CA PHE A 109 -8.82 -7.68 9.62
C PHE A 109 -7.52 -7.99 10.38
N ASN A 110 -6.48 -7.18 10.17
CA ASN A 110 -5.22 -7.34 10.89
C ASN A 110 -5.36 -7.12 12.40
N SER A 111 -6.27 -6.24 12.84
CA SER A 111 -6.55 -6.06 14.28
C SER A 111 -7.22 -7.28 14.91
N LEU A 112 -8.07 -7.97 14.15
CA LEU A 112 -8.74 -9.20 14.60
C LEU A 112 -7.75 -10.36 14.75
N PHE A 113 -6.80 -10.50 13.83
CA PHE A 113 -5.69 -11.45 13.98
C PHE A 113 -4.83 -11.15 15.21
N LYS A 114 -4.49 -9.88 15.45
CA LYS A 114 -3.68 -9.47 16.61
C LYS A 114 -4.37 -9.72 17.93
N LYS A 115 -5.72 -9.66 17.95
CA LYS A 115 -6.56 -9.91 19.14
C LYS A 115 -6.96 -11.37 19.29
N ASP A 116 -6.45 -12.24 18.44
CA ASP A 116 -6.77 -13.66 18.41
C ASP A 116 -8.27 -13.97 18.32
N VAL A 117 -9.01 -13.15 17.54
CA VAL A 117 -10.46 -13.34 17.33
C VAL A 117 -10.72 -14.32 16.20
N VAL A 118 -9.90 -14.31 15.16
CA VAL A 118 -10.00 -15.17 13.98
C VAL A 118 -8.62 -15.68 13.55
N ASP A 119 -8.58 -16.87 13.00
CA ASP A 119 -7.37 -17.50 12.49
C ASP A 119 -7.17 -17.20 11.00
N LYS A 120 -8.28 -17.12 10.23
CA LYS A 120 -8.30 -16.76 8.81
C LYS A 120 -9.47 -15.84 8.48
N ILE A 121 -9.32 -15.10 7.36
CA ILE A 121 -10.38 -14.28 6.78
C ILE A 121 -10.75 -14.83 5.39
N ALA A 122 -12.01 -15.21 5.23
CA ALA A 122 -12.60 -15.63 3.96
C ALA A 122 -13.18 -14.42 3.20
N LEU A 123 -12.82 -14.31 1.93
CA LEU A 123 -13.27 -13.25 1.02
C LEU A 123 -14.06 -13.86 -0.15
N ALA A 124 -15.17 -13.27 -0.51
CA ALA A 124 -16.13 -13.78 -1.49
C ALA A 124 -15.72 -13.52 -2.96
N HIS A 125 -14.42 -13.57 -3.27
CA HIS A 125 -13.97 -13.51 -4.66
C HIS A 125 -14.33 -14.82 -5.38
N HIS A 126 -14.88 -14.70 -6.59
CA HIS A 126 -15.38 -15.82 -7.39
C HIS A 126 -14.69 -15.90 -8.76
N LEU A 127 -15.11 -16.87 -9.60
CA LEU A 127 -14.48 -17.19 -10.89
C LEU A 127 -14.37 -15.97 -11.82
N SER A 128 -15.44 -15.16 -11.93
CA SER A 128 -15.40 -13.98 -12.78
C SER A 128 -14.45 -12.91 -12.28
N ASP A 129 -14.31 -12.72 -10.94
CA ASP A 129 -13.30 -11.83 -10.35
C ASP A 129 -11.86 -12.26 -10.69
N GLN A 130 -11.66 -13.57 -10.86
CA GLN A 130 -10.39 -14.13 -11.30
C GLN A 130 -10.07 -13.72 -12.73
N ALA A 131 -11.04 -13.90 -13.65
CA ALA A 131 -10.91 -13.48 -15.03
C ALA A 131 -10.69 -11.97 -15.17
N GLU A 132 -11.47 -11.15 -14.42
CA GLU A 132 -11.28 -9.70 -14.35
C GLU A 132 -9.85 -9.33 -13.97
N THR A 133 -9.33 -9.98 -12.93
CA THR A 133 -7.98 -9.70 -12.43
C THR A 133 -6.92 -10.05 -13.45
N ILE A 134 -7.03 -11.20 -14.11
CA ILE A 134 -6.10 -11.65 -15.15
C ILE A 134 -6.09 -10.66 -16.32
N LEU A 135 -7.28 -10.30 -16.86
CA LEU A 135 -7.37 -9.35 -17.97
C LEU A 135 -6.85 -7.96 -17.60
N MET A 136 -7.19 -7.46 -16.42
CA MET A 136 -6.67 -6.17 -15.95
C MET A 136 -5.14 -6.16 -15.90
N HIS A 137 -4.52 -7.23 -15.48
CA HIS A 137 -3.07 -7.36 -15.44
C HIS A 137 -2.46 -7.45 -16.85
N ILE A 138 -3.09 -8.21 -17.76
CA ILE A 138 -2.68 -8.28 -19.17
C ILE A 138 -2.73 -6.89 -19.82
N PHE A 139 -3.85 -6.16 -19.65
CA PHE A 139 -4.03 -4.82 -20.25
C PHE A 139 -3.08 -3.76 -19.67
N ARG A 140 -2.61 -3.96 -18.44
CA ARG A 140 -1.57 -3.11 -17.82
C ARG A 140 -0.16 -3.49 -18.23
N GLY A 141 0.02 -4.51 -19.06
CA GLY A 141 1.33 -5.00 -19.46
C GLY A 141 2.08 -5.74 -18.36
N SER A 142 1.36 -6.28 -17.38
CA SER A 142 1.99 -7.12 -16.35
C SER A 142 2.56 -8.37 -16.99
N GLY A 143 3.78 -8.75 -16.58
CA GLY A 143 4.40 -10.00 -17.02
C GLY A 143 3.67 -11.25 -16.52
N VAL A 144 4.29 -12.40 -16.71
CA VAL A 144 3.74 -13.73 -16.31
C VAL A 144 3.19 -13.73 -14.89
N ALA A 145 3.91 -13.18 -13.93
CA ALA A 145 3.47 -13.11 -12.52
C ALA A 145 2.13 -12.37 -12.32
N GLY A 146 1.80 -11.39 -13.16
CA GLY A 146 0.51 -10.69 -13.10
C GLY A 146 -0.64 -11.50 -13.70
N ALA A 147 -0.36 -12.32 -14.72
CA ALA A 147 -1.37 -13.14 -15.40
C ALA A 147 -1.78 -14.40 -14.62
N ARG A 148 -1.13 -14.73 -13.50
CA ARG A 148 -1.49 -15.86 -12.61
C ARG A 148 -2.89 -15.70 -11.96
N GLY A 149 -3.39 -14.46 -11.88
CA GLY A 149 -4.61 -14.16 -11.17
C GLY A 149 -4.41 -14.09 -9.64
N ARG A 150 -5.48 -14.37 -8.89
CA ARG A 150 -5.47 -14.37 -7.41
C ARG A 150 -5.14 -15.76 -6.88
N GLU A 151 -4.35 -15.81 -5.82
CA GLU A 151 -4.09 -17.05 -5.09
C GLU A 151 -5.30 -17.44 -4.23
N PRO A 152 -5.58 -18.76 -4.09
CA PRO A 152 -6.61 -19.28 -3.18
C PRO A 152 -6.39 -18.84 -1.73
N ILE A 153 -5.13 -18.78 -1.31
CA ILE A 153 -4.68 -18.32 0.01
C ILE A 153 -3.61 -17.25 -0.16
N ARG A 154 -3.70 -16.15 0.60
CA ARG A 154 -2.69 -15.10 0.65
C ARG A 154 -2.20 -14.90 2.08
N ASP A 155 -0.89 -14.77 2.24
CA ASP A 155 -0.20 -14.56 3.53
C ASP A 155 -0.56 -15.61 4.60
N GLY A 156 -0.99 -16.82 4.17
CA GLY A 156 -1.44 -17.91 5.03
C GLY A 156 -2.77 -17.62 5.77
N ARG A 157 -3.37 -16.44 5.63
CA ARG A 157 -4.49 -15.96 6.46
C ARG A 157 -5.73 -15.50 5.68
N PHE A 158 -5.57 -15.05 4.44
CA PHE A 158 -6.70 -14.61 3.62
C PHE A 158 -7.05 -15.69 2.60
N ILE A 159 -8.22 -16.27 2.73
CA ILE A 159 -8.69 -17.37 1.87
C ILE A 159 -9.82 -16.93 0.93
N ARG A 160 -9.99 -17.62 -0.19
CA ARG A 160 -11.00 -17.34 -1.21
C ARG A 160 -11.74 -18.61 -1.59
N PRO A 161 -12.70 -19.05 -0.78
CA PRO A 161 -13.39 -20.33 -0.97
C PRO A 161 -14.16 -20.43 -2.28
N LEU A 162 -14.67 -19.29 -2.80
CA LEU A 162 -15.51 -19.23 -4.01
C LEU A 162 -14.72 -19.01 -5.30
N LEU A 163 -13.38 -19.04 -5.27
CA LEU A 163 -12.55 -18.64 -6.42
C LEU A 163 -12.75 -19.52 -7.66
N SER A 164 -13.24 -20.74 -7.49
CA SER A 164 -13.59 -21.69 -8.56
C SER A 164 -15.09 -21.75 -8.88
N THR A 165 -15.91 -20.97 -8.19
CA THR A 165 -17.38 -20.98 -8.29
C THR A 165 -17.82 -19.89 -9.25
N SER A 166 -18.76 -20.18 -10.15
CA SER A 166 -19.30 -19.19 -11.08
C SER A 166 -20.30 -18.26 -10.39
N LYS A 167 -20.60 -17.12 -11.02
CA LYS A 167 -21.62 -16.18 -10.50
C LYS A 167 -23.01 -16.80 -10.52
N GLU A 168 -23.29 -17.58 -11.54
CA GLU A 168 -24.54 -18.31 -11.71
C GLU A 168 -24.74 -19.31 -10.56
N GLU A 169 -23.72 -20.13 -10.25
CA GLU A 169 -23.78 -21.06 -9.12
C GLU A 169 -24.01 -20.37 -7.77
N ILE A 170 -23.48 -19.14 -7.59
CA ILE A 170 -23.70 -18.33 -6.39
C ILE A 170 -25.16 -17.84 -6.35
N LEU A 171 -25.69 -17.33 -7.45
CA LEU A 171 -27.08 -16.85 -7.52
C LEU A 171 -28.08 -17.99 -7.35
N ASP A 172 -27.85 -19.13 -7.94
CA ASP A 172 -28.66 -20.33 -7.75
C ASP A 172 -28.69 -20.75 -6.28
N TYR A 173 -27.54 -20.69 -5.60
CA TYR A 173 -27.45 -20.98 -4.18
C TYR A 173 -28.24 -19.98 -3.32
N ILE A 174 -28.13 -18.70 -3.63
CA ILE A 174 -28.89 -17.61 -2.98
C ILE A 174 -30.40 -17.88 -3.11
N ASN A 175 -30.87 -18.16 -4.35
CA ASN A 175 -32.27 -18.40 -4.63
C ASN A 175 -32.79 -19.69 -3.94
N PHE A 176 -31.99 -20.76 -3.97
CA PHE A 176 -32.37 -22.02 -3.35
C PHE A 176 -32.55 -21.91 -1.83
N ASN A 177 -31.73 -21.07 -1.16
CA ASN A 177 -31.76 -20.89 0.27
C ASN A 177 -32.56 -19.63 0.70
N ASN A 178 -33.21 -18.93 -0.23
CA ASN A 178 -33.99 -17.70 0.01
C ASN A 178 -33.19 -16.66 0.78
N LEU A 179 -31.92 -16.43 0.40
CA LEU A 179 -31.06 -15.48 1.09
C LEU A 179 -31.28 -14.05 0.58
N ASP A 180 -31.50 -13.14 1.52
CA ASP A 180 -31.58 -11.72 1.21
C ASP A 180 -30.19 -11.11 1.04
N TYR A 181 -30.07 -10.12 0.14
CA TYR A 181 -28.85 -9.36 -0.08
C TYR A 181 -29.14 -7.94 -0.58
N VAL A 182 -28.16 -7.04 -0.42
CA VAL A 182 -28.24 -5.65 -0.90
C VAL A 182 -27.52 -5.53 -2.23
N ASN A 183 -28.13 -4.83 -3.17
CA ASN A 183 -27.50 -4.44 -4.42
C ASN A 183 -26.82 -3.07 -4.27
N ASP A 184 -25.49 -3.02 -4.28
CA ASP A 184 -24.73 -1.77 -4.26
C ASP A 184 -24.83 -1.05 -5.62
N SER A 185 -25.44 0.12 -5.64
CA SER A 185 -25.61 0.95 -6.85
C SER A 185 -24.30 1.36 -7.51
N SER A 186 -23.19 1.40 -6.76
CA SER A 186 -21.87 1.71 -7.30
C SER A 186 -21.33 0.65 -8.28
N ASN A 187 -21.87 -0.55 -8.26
CA ASN A 187 -21.52 -1.61 -9.22
C ASN A 187 -21.93 -1.25 -10.67
N ALA A 188 -22.86 -0.33 -10.86
CA ALA A 188 -23.29 0.15 -12.18
C ALA A 188 -22.37 1.23 -12.78
N ASP A 189 -21.48 1.83 -12.01
CA ASP A 189 -20.57 2.90 -12.47
C ASP A 189 -19.41 2.33 -13.31
N ASN A 190 -19.51 2.45 -14.62
CA ASN A 190 -18.52 1.97 -15.57
C ASN A 190 -17.28 2.87 -15.71
N THR A 191 -17.16 3.96 -14.97
CA THR A 191 -15.90 4.75 -14.90
C THR A 191 -14.78 3.94 -14.23
N PHE A 192 -15.14 2.98 -13.38
CA PHE A 192 -14.19 2.04 -12.81
C PHE A 192 -13.88 0.91 -13.78
N THR A 193 -12.61 0.70 -14.07
CA THR A 193 -12.11 -0.31 -15.02
C THR A 193 -12.71 -1.70 -14.78
N ARG A 194 -12.85 -2.10 -13.51
CA ARG A 194 -13.40 -3.42 -13.15
C ARG A 194 -14.89 -3.52 -13.49
N ASN A 195 -15.67 -2.47 -13.19
CA ASN A 195 -17.09 -2.43 -13.54
C ASN A 195 -17.27 -2.43 -15.07
N TYR A 196 -16.42 -1.69 -15.80
CA TYR A 196 -16.44 -1.70 -17.26
C TYR A 196 -16.18 -3.10 -17.83
N LEU A 197 -15.19 -3.82 -17.30
CA LEU A 197 -14.96 -5.22 -17.70
C LEU A 197 -16.19 -6.10 -17.45
N ARG A 198 -16.79 -6.00 -16.26
CA ARG A 198 -17.93 -6.81 -15.83
C ARG A 198 -19.19 -6.50 -16.59
N ASN A 199 -19.52 -5.21 -16.74
CA ASN A 199 -20.83 -4.78 -17.23
C ASN A 199 -20.85 -4.59 -18.76
N VAL A 200 -19.70 -4.37 -19.39
CA VAL A 200 -19.62 -4.06 -20.82
C VAL A 200 -18.83 -5.12 -21.57
N LEU A 201 -17.59 -5.37 -21.20
CA LEU A 201 -16.69 -6.20 -22.00
C LEU A 201 -17.01 -7.70 -21.89
N PHE A 202 -17.17 -8.24 -20.69
CA PHE A 202 -17.49 -9.66 -20.52
C PHE A 202 -18.81 -10.08 -21.16
N PRO A 203 -19.93 -9.33 -21.08
CA PRO A 203 -21.15 -9.66 -21.80
C PRO A 203 -20.95 -9.78 -23.32
N GLN A 204 -20.16 -8.87 -23.92
CA GLN A 204 -19.84 -8.92 -25.36
C GLN A 204 -18.97 -10.13 -25.72
N ILE A 205 -17.96 -10.44 -24.88
CA ILE A 205 -17.10 -11.61 -25.10
C ILE A 205 -17.89 -12.91 -24.96
N THR A 206 -18.65 -13.05 -23.88
CA THR A 206 -19.39 -14.28 -23.59
C THR A 206 -20.55 -14.54 -24.54
N ALA A 207 -21.16 -13.49 -25.10
CA ALA A 207 -22.16 -13.61 -26.15
C ALA A 207 -21.61 -14.35 -27.39
N LYS A 208 -20.32 -14.14 -27.70
CA LYS A 208 -19.65 -14.80 -28.83
C LYS A 208 -18.91 -16.07 -28.42
N TRP A 209 -18.35 -16.10 -27.23
CA TRP A 209 -17.59 -17.21 -26.66
C TRP A 209 -18.10 -17.52 -25.24
N PRO A 210 -19.16 -18.34 -25.09
CA PRO A 210 -19.77 -18.59 -23.77
C PRO A 210 -18.79 -19.13 -22.70
N GLY A 211 -17.75 -19.88 -23.11
CA GLY A 211 -16.71 -20.41 -22.22
C GLY A 211 -15.56 -19.46 -21.91
N ALA A 212 -15.58 -18.19 -22.35
CA ALA A 212 -14.42 -17.30 -22.29
C ALA A 212 -13.90 -17.05 -20.86
N ILE A 213 -14.81 -16.88 -19.87
CA ILE A 213 -14.41 -16.69 -18.46
C ILE A 213 -13.59 -17.88 -17.98
N GLY A 214 -14.07 -19.11 -18.21
CA GLY A 214 -13.36 -20.32 -17.87
C GLY A 214 -12.02 -20.47 -18.60
N ALA A 215 -11.96 -20.12 -19.88
CA ALA A 215 -10.75 -20.15 -20.68
C ALA A 215 -9.68 -19.18 -20.15
N ILE A 216 -10.07 -17.96 -19.78
CA ILE A 216 -9.16 -16.96 -19.17
C ILE A 216 -8.60 -17.47 -17.84
N VAL A 217 -9.45 -18.07 -17.00
CA VAL A 217 -9.02 -18.62 -15.71
C VAL A 217 -8.10 -19.82 -15.90
N ASN A 218 -8.39 -20.71 -16.86
CA ASN A 218 -7.53 -21.84 -17.17
C ASN A 218 -6.17 -21.40 -17.72
N PHE A 219 -6.15 -20.35 -18.56
CA PHE A 219 -4.90 -19.72 -18.97
C PHE A 219 -4.11 -19.23 -17.75
N GLY A 220 -4.76 -18.53 -16.80
CA GLY A 220 -4.08 -18.07 -15.57
C GLY A 220 -3.53 -19.22 -14.72
N LYS A 221 -4.21 -20.39 -14.67
CA LYS A 221 -3.71 -21.58 -13.98
C LYS A 221 -2.46 -22.14 -14.65
N ALA A 222 -2.46 -22.30 -15.98
CA ALA A 222 -1.29 -22.78 -16.72
C ALA A 222 -0.09 -21.81 -16.53
N VAL A 223 -0.32 -20.51 -16.63
CA VAL A 223 0.69 -19.50 -16.37
C VAL A 223 1.25 -19.62 -14.93
N LYS A 224 0.38 -19.93 -13.95
CA LYS A 224 0.81 -20.15 -12.58
C LYS A 224 1.72 -21.37 -12.44
N GLU A 225 1.36 -22.49 -13.06
CA GLU A 225 2.16 -23.72 -13.03
C GLU A 225 3.55 -23.48 -13.62
N ASP A 226 3.64 -22.83 -14.79
CA ASP A 226 4.90 -22.45 -15.41
C ASP A 226 5.72 -21.50 -14.53
N ASP A 227 5.07 -20.48 -13.94
CA ASP A 227 5.74 -19.53 -13.07
C ASP A 227 6.24 -20.17 -11.76
N ASP A 228 5.46 -21.06 -11.17
CA ASP A 228 5.86 -21.80 -9.96
C ASP A 228 7.05 -22.73 -10.26
N TYR A 229 7.06 -23.40 -11.42
CA TYR A 229 8.22 -24.18 -11.88
C TYR A 229 9.47 -23.30 -12.02
N ILE A 230 9.37 -22.17 -12.71
CA ILE A 230 10.52 -21.26 -12.88
C ILE A 230 10.98 -20.72 -11.51
N ASN A 231 10.06 -20.40 -10.61
CA ASN A 231 10.38 -19.95 -9.26
C ASN A 231 11.10 -21.04 -8.44
N SER A 232 10.77 -22.32 -8.65
CA SER A 232 11.46 -23.43 -7.99
C SER A 232 12.92 -23.60 -8.45
N GLN A 233 13.28 -23.05 -9.60
CA GLN A 233 14.65 -23.06 -10.15
C GLN A 233 15.51 -21.87 -9.68
N ILE A 234 15.00 -21.00 -8.80
CA ILE A 234 15.76 -19.88 -8.27
C ILE A 234 16.76 -20.35 -7.23
N PHE A 235 17.98 -19.88 -7.32
CA PHE A 235 19.05 -20.16 -6.36
C PHE A 235 19.01 -19.15 -5.20
N ASP A 236 18.08 -19.32 -4.27
CA ASP A 236 17.89 -18.38 -3.16
C ASP A 236 19.10 -18.28 -2.25
N ASP A 237 19.69 -19.43 -1.93
CA ASP A 237 20.87 -19.52 -1.05
C ASP A 237 22.11 -18.86 -1.66
N ALA A 238 22.09 -18.57 -2.97
CA ALA A 238 23.16 -17.86 -3.64
C ALA A 238 23.08 -16.33 -3.46
N ILE A 239 21.93 -15.79 -3.04
CA ILE A 239 21.76 -14.36 -2.83
C ILE A 239 22.18 -14.01 -1.42
N ILE A 240 23.22 -13.20 -1.28
CA ILE A 240 23.72 -12.72 0.01
C ILE A 240 22.97 -11.44 0.37
N TYR A 241 22.35 -11.39 1.55
CA TYR A 241 21.65 -10.22 2.06
C TYR A 241 22.41 -9.58 3.21
N GLU A 242 22.68 -8.27 3.10
CA GLU A 242 23.36 -7.47 4.12
C GLU A 242 22.59 -6.15 4.30
N ASP A 243 21.92 -5.97 5.46
CA ASP A 243 21.08 -4.78 5.75
C ASP A 243 20.11 -4.48 4.58
N LYS A 244 20.38 -3.42 3.82
CA LYS A 244 19.58 -2.96 2.66
C LYS A 244 20.22 -3.30 1.32
N GLU A 245 21.11 -4.25 1.30
CA GLU A 245 21.82 -4.70 0.10
C GLU A 245 21.56 -6.18 -0.17
N ALA A 246 21.51 -6.54 -1.45
CA ALA A 246 21.47 -7.91 -1.93
C ALA A 246 22.56 -8.09 -2.98
N LYS A 247 23.39 -9.12 -2.81
CA LYS A 247 24.49 -9.47 -3.72
C LYS A 247 24.16 -10.75 -4.45
N ILE A 248 24.14 -10.71 -5.78
CA ILE A 248 23.92 -11.86 -6.66
C ILE A 248 25.25 -12.17 -7.34
N PRO A 249 25.82 -13.41 -7.18
CA PRO A 249 27.06 -13.75 -7.85
C PRO A 249 26.94 -13.67 -9.37
N LEU A 250 27.91 -13.06 -10.03
CA LEU A 250 27.91 -12.88 -11.49
C LEU A 250 27.91 -14.21 -12.25
N SER A 251 28.43 -15.29 -11.66
CA SER A 251 28.38 -16.65 -12.21
C SER A 251 26.97 -17.15 -12.51
N TYR A 252 25.96 -16.63 -11.81
CA TYR A 252 24.56 -17.00 -12.06
C TYR A 252 23.94 -16.32 -13.29
N PHE A 253 24.56 -15.28 -13.83
CA PHE A 253 24.02 -14.57 -14.99
C PHE A 253 24.16 -15.37 -16.31
N ILE A 254 24.73 -16.55 -16.29
CA ILE A 254 24.72 -17.52 -17.41
C ILE A 254 23.40 -18.30 -17.52
N TYR A 255 22.58 -18.31 -16.44
CA TYR A 255 21.31 -19.01 -16.44
C TYR A 255 20.25 -18.29 -17.30
N PRO A 256 19.17 -18.99 -17.70
CA PRO A 256 18.13 -18.41 -18.54
C PRO A 256 17.54 -17.11 -17.94
N ALA A 257 17.26 -16.14 -18.80
CA ALA A 257 16.76 -14.81 -18.41
C ALA A 257 15.53 -14.85 -17.48
N PRO A 258 14.56 -15.79 -17.60
CA PRO A 258 13.45 -15.87 -16.65
C PRO A 258 13.89 -16.16 -15.20
N ILE A 259 14.90 -16.99 -14.98
CA ILE A 259 15.44 -17.31 -13.65
C ILE A 259 16.12 -16.08 -13.06
N ILE A 260 17.02 -15.45 -13.82
CA ILE A 260 17.76 -14.27 -13.38
C ILE A 260 16.81 -13.10 -13.06
N SER A 261 15.79 -12.89 -13.90
CA SER A 261 14.79 -11.83 -13.64
C SER A 261 14.08 -12.04 -12.30
N ARG A 262 13.74 -13.29 -11.94
CA ARG A 262 13.11 -13.59 -10.65
C ARG A 262 14.06 -13.46 -9.48
N MET A 263 15.33 -13.87 -9.63
CA MET A 263 16.36 -13.62 -8.62
C MET A 263 16.52 -12.13 -8.33
N ILE A 264 16.58 -11.29 -9.36
CA ILE A 264 16.65 -9.82 -9.22
C ILE A 264 15.41 -9.29 -8.49
N ILE A 265 14.19 -9.68 -8.92
CA ILE A 265 12.94 -9.23 -8.30
C ILE A 265 12.87 -9.67 -6.83
N LYS A 266 13.27 -10.89 -6.52
CA LYS A 266 13.30 -11.40 -5.15
C LYS A 266 14.31 -10.65 -4.29
N ALA A 267 15.50 -10.43 -4.80
CA ALA A 267 16.53 -9.63 -4.15
C ALA A 267 16.02 -8.21 -3.83
N LEU A 268 15.35 -7.54 -4.79
CA LEU A 268 14.76 -6.22 -4.58
C LEU A 268 13.68 -6.22 -3.50
N LYS A 269 12.80 -7.20 -3.48
CA LYS A 269 11.76 -7.33 -2.43
C LYS A 269 12.37 -7.47 -1.04
N ASN A 270 13.37 -8.30 -0.90
CA ASN A 270 14.02 -8.55 0.40
C ASN A 270 14.77 -7.33 0.95
N ILE A 271 15.25 -6.43 0.09
CA ILE A 271 15.83 -5.15 0.54
C ILE A 271 14.79 -4.03 0.70
N GLY A 272 13.51 -4.38 0.75
CA GLY A 272 12.40 -3.44 1.05
C GLY A 272 11.93 -2.61 -0.14
N VAL A 273 12.08 -3.10 -1.37
CA VAL A 273 11.54 -2.49 -2.58
C VAL A 273 10.24 -3.19 -2.96
N GLU A 274 9.11 -2.67 -2.44
CA GLU A 274 7.79 -3.28 -2.59
C GLU A 274 7.05 -2.87 -3.88
N LYS A 275 7.56 -1.87 -4.61
CA LYS A 275 6.89 -1.34 -5.80
C LYS A 275 7.33 -2.07 -7.07
N ASP A 276 6.41 -2.10 -8.02
CA ASP A 276 6.59 -2.78 -9.29
C ASP A 276 7.79 -2.23 -10.08
N PHE A 277 8.78 -3.06 -10.28
CA PHE A 277 9.85 -2.82 -11.23
C PHE A 277 9.35 -3.20 -12.62
N GLU A 278 9.44 -2.27 -13.56
CA GLU A 278 9.14 -2.55 -14.96
C GLU A 278 10.21 -3.47 -15.57
N LYS A 279 9.82 -4.27 -16.57
CA LYS A 279 10.74 -5.15 -17.28
C LYS A 279 12.02 -4.44 -17.72
N LYS A 280 11.92 -3.19 -18.23
CA LYS A 280 13.09 -2.40 -18.65
C LYS A 280 14.14 -2.21 -17.55
N HIS A 281 13.71 -2.08 -16.28
CA HIS A 281 14.64 -1.90 -15.16
C HIS A 281 15.38 -3.20 -14.84
N VAL A 282 14.68 -4.34 -14.93
CA VAL A 282 15.31 -5.66 -14.78
C VAL A 282 16.30 -5.92 -15.92
N ASP A 283 15.96 -5.54 -17.16
CA ASP A 283 16.85 -5.66 -18.31
C ASP A 283 18.10 -4.78 -18.15
N MET A 284 17.96 -3.53 -17.70
CA MET A 284 19.11 -2.66 -17.38
C MET A 284 20.06 -3.29 -16.33
N ILE A 285 19.51 -3.98 -15.32
CA ILE A 285 20.31 -4.67 -14.31
C ILE A 285 21.06 -5.85 -14.93
N LYS A 286 20.41 -6.64 -15.80
CA LYS A 286 21.06 -7.75 -16.52
C LYS A 286 22.16 -7.27 -17.43
N ASP A 287 21.93 -6.19 -18.20
CA ASP A 287 22.92 -5.58 -19.08
C ASP A 287 24.13 -5.07 -18.30
N LEU A 288 23.91 -4.48 -17.12
CA LEU A 288 24.98 -4.09 -16.21
C LEU A 288 25.80 -5.30 -15.77
N ALA A 289 25.15 -6.38 -15.33
CA ALA A 289 25.83 -7.58 -14.85
C ALA A 289 26.71 -8.24 -15.93
N THR A 290 26.27 -8.23 -17.18
CA THR A 290 26.98 -8.83 -18.32
C THR A 290 27.96 -7.85 -19.00
N SER A 291 27.98 -6.56 -18.62
CA SER A 291 28.93 -5.57 -19.16
C SER A 291 30.38 -5.92 -18.82
N HIS A 292 31.35 -5.43 -19.59
CA HIS A 292 32.79 -5.65 -19.33
C HIS A 292 33.40 -4.70 -18.28
N GLU A 293 32.64 -3.71 -17.80
CA GLU A 293 33.13 -2.66 -16.91
C GLU A 293 32.86 -2.98 -15.45
N ASN A 294 33.91 -3.24 -14.64
CA ASN A 294 33.80 -3.36 -13.19
C ASN A 294 33.69 -2.00 -12.52
N GLY A 295 32.99 -1.95 -11.39
CA GLY A 295 32.70 -0.69 -10.67
C GLY A 295 31.61 0.16 -11.30
N LYS A 296 31.06 -0.24 -12.44
CA LYS A 296 29.94 0.46 -13.09
C LYS A 296 28.71 0.38 -12.22
N ARG A 297 27.98 1.49 -12.17
CA ARG A 297 26.73 1.60 -11.40
C ARG A 297 25.64 2.25 -12.21
N ILE A 298 24.39 1.84 -11.95
CA ILE A 298 23.19 2.47 -12.50
C ILE A 298 22.25 2.85 -11.35
N SER A 299 21.58 4.00 -11.51
CA SER A 299 20.52 4.42 -10.59
C SER A 299 19.17 4.05 -11.18
N LEU A 300 18.35 3.42 -10.37
CA LEU A 300 17.04 2.90 -10.72
C LEU A 300 15.94 3.61 -9.89
N PRO A 301 14.67 3.49 -10.27
CA PRO A 301 13.57 4.01 -9.47
C PRO A 301 13.59 3.48 -8.03
N PHE A 302 12.84 4.17 -7.13
CA PHE A 302 12.66 3.76 -5.73
C PHE A 302 13.95 3.75 -4.90
N TYR A 303 14.92 4.62 -5.25
CA TYR A 303 16.22 4.75 -4.58
C TYR A 303 17.12 3.51 -4.67
N VAL A 304 16.89 2.66 -5.66
CA VAL A 304 17.75 1.50 -5.90
C VAL A 304 18.97 1.93 -6.70
N VAL A 305 20.13 1.42 -6.30
CA VAL A 305 21.37 1.50 -7.07
C VAL A 305 21.85 0.08 -7.32
N ALA A 306 22.09 -0.27 -8.57
CA ALA A 306 22.76 -1.50 -8.96
C ALA A 306 24.22 -1.22 -9.27
N ILE A 307 25.13 -2.04 -8.74
CA ILE A 307 26.57 -1.91 -8.85
C ILE A 307 27.14 -3.25 -9.30
N LYS A 308 27.95 -3.24 -10.35
CA LYS A 308 28.71 -4.41 -10.74
C LYS A 308 30.09 -4.37 -10.09
N ASP A 309 30.36 -5.33 -9.24
CA ASP A 309 31.67 -5.58 -8.69
C ASP A 309 32.36 -6.76 -9.42
N TYR A 310 33.56 -7.19 -8.97
CA TYR A 310 34.29 -8.28 -9.67
C TYR A 310 33.53 -9.59 -9.71
N ASP A 311 32.91 -9.99 -8.59
CA ASP A 311 32.27 -11.30 -8.43
C ASP A 311 30.73 -11.22 -8.25
N TYR A 312 30.22 -10.01 -7.98
CA TYR A 312 28.83 -9.81 -7.59
C TYR A 312 28.17 -8.65 -8.35
N LEU A 313 26.88 -8.82 -8.60
CA LEU A 313 25.96 -7.70 -8.82
C LEU A 313 25.33 -7.33 -7.48
N THR A 314 25.59 -6.13 -6.99
CA THR A 314 25.03 -5.61 -5.74
C THR A 314 23.83 -4.71 -6.05
N LEU A 315 22.68 -5.02 -5.45
CA LEU A 315 21.47 -4.20 -5.45
C LEU A 315 21.35 -3.54 -4.08
N ALA A 316 21.36 -2.21 -4.02
CA ALA A 316 21.32 -1.46 -2.76
C ALA A 316 20.09 -0.55 -2.72
N ASN A 317 19.30 -0.64 -1.65
CA ASN A 317 18.22 0.30 -1.37
C ASN A 317 18.78 1.50 -0.59
N ARG A 318 19.00 2.60 -1.30
CA ARG A 318 19.56 3.85 -0.74
C ARG A 318 18.47 4.79 -0.22
N LYS A 319 17.24 4.30 0.03
CA LYS A 319 16.19 5.08 0.67
C LYS A 319 16.65 5.49 2.06
N LYS A 320 16.95 6.78 2.22
CA LYS A 320 17.23 7.34 3.55
C LYS A 320 15.95 7.28 4.37
N VAL A 321 15.97 6.55 5.45
CA VAL A 321 14.95 6.69 6.50
C VAL A 321 15.23 8.03 7.16
N ILE A 322 14.38 9.03 6.91
CA ILE A 322 14.43 10.30 7.63
C ILE A 322 13.72 10.04 8.95
N PRO A 323 14.45 10.05 10.07
CA PRO A 323 13.82 9.86 11.38
C PRO A 323 12.77 10.95 11.59
N GLN A 324 11.65 10.63 12.22
CA GLN A 324 10.64 11.64 12.53
C GLN A 324 11.16 12.54 13.65
N PHE A 325 11.10 13.87 13.40
CA PHE A 325 11.34 14.90 14.38
C PHE A 325 10.10 15.78 14.49
N LYS A 326 9.61 16.01 15.70
CA LYS A 326 8.49 16.92 15.96
C LYS A 326 8.60 17.46 17.38
N CYS A 327 8.59 18.80 17.52
CA CYS A 327 8.51 19.44 18.83
C CYS A 327 7.75 20.76 18.76
N GLU A 328 7.20 21.21 19.89
CA GLU A 328 6.49 22.45 20.01
C GLU A 328 7.41 23.67 19.89
N LEU A 329 6.84 24.84 19.48
CA LEU A 329 7.56 26.10 19.49
C LEU A 329 7.77 26.59 20.93
N ARG A 330 8.99 26.43 21.44
CA ARG A 330 9.45 26.98 22.73
C ARG A 330 10.93 27.31 22.67
N CYS A 331 11.39 28.19 23.56
CA CYS A 331 12.82 28.42 23.73
C CYS A 331 13.49 27.17 24.34
N GLY A 332 14.69 26.83 23.87
CA GLY A 332 15.45 25.68 24.32
C GLY A 332 16.37 25.11 23.26
N GLU A 333 17.05 24.06 23.62
CA GLU A 333 17.84 23.22 22.72
C GLU A 333 17.11 21.89 22.51
N PHE A 334 17.01 21.46 21.27
CA PHE A 334 16.30 20.23 20.88
C PHE A 334 17.24 19.36 20.07
N ASP A 335 17.47 18.13 20.52
CA ASP A 335 18.30 17.17 19.81
C ASP A 335 17.59 16.72 18.52
N LEU A 336 18.28 16.81 17.40
CA LEU A 336 17.83 16.29 16.12
C LEU A 336 18.29 14.84 15.95
N PRO A 337 17.50 14.00 15.26
CA PRO A 337 17.83 12.58 15.08
C PRO A 337 19.16 12.29 14.38
N ASP A 338 19.75 13.27 13.73
CA ASP A 338 21.04 13.19 13.03
C ASP A 338 22.23 13.70 13.87
N GLY A 339 22.03 13.93 15.16
CA GLY A 339 23.05 14.36 16.13
C GLY A 339 23.23 15.87 16.21
N ARG A 340 22.59 16.66 15.34
CA ARG A 340 22.60 18.14 15.42
C ARG A 340 21.61 18.64 16.47
N LYS A 341 21.70 19.92 16.82
CA LYS A 341 20.80 20.58 17.77
C LYS A 341 20.08 21.75 17.10
N LEU A 342 18.77 21.82 17.28
CA LEU A 342 17.97 23.00 16.97
C LEU A 342 17.93 23.90 18.20
N VAL A 343 18.45 25.13 18.12
CA VAL A 343 18.52 26.06 19.23
C VAL A 343 17.60 27.22 18.98
N VAL A 344 16.61 27.43 19.85
CA VAL A 344 15.64 28.52 19.79
C VAL A 344 15.81 29.41 21.01
N LYS A 345 16.06 30.73 20.81
CA LYS A 345 16.26 31.70 21.89
C LYS A 345 15.37 32.92 21.72
N ARG A 346 14.98 33.53 22.82
CA ARG A 346 14.36 34.84 22.82
C ARG A 346 15.42 35.92 22.87
N VAL A 347 15.38 36.87 21.94
CA VAL A 347 16.39 37.92 21.82
C VAL A 347 15.76 39.29 21.76
N LYS A 348 16.44 40.31 22.30
CA LYS A 348 16.05 41.71 22.21
C LYS A 348 16.77 42.44 21.06
N GLU A 349 17.97 41.99 20.74
CA GLU A 349 18.79 42.53 19.66
C GLU A 349 19.00 41.48 18.58
N MET A 350 18.89 41.84 17.32
CA MET A 350 19.09 41.00 16.17
C MET A 350 20.44 41.32 15.57
N GLN A 351 21.40 40.40 15.75
CA GLN A 351 22.73 40.49 15.16
C GLN A 351 22.78 39.67 13.88
N GLN A 352 23.32 40.25 12.81
CA GLN A 352 23.52 39.55 11.57
C GLN A 352 24.58 38.47 11.74
N LYS A 353 24.15 37.20 11.81
CA LYS A 353 25.03 36.04 11.96
C LYS A 353 24.60 34.97 10.94
N GLU A 354 25.57 34.41 10.23
CA GLU A 354 25.33 33.35 9.26
C GLU A 354 24.70 32.13 9.95
N GLY A 355 23.66 31.56 9.34
CA GLY A 355 22.96 30.40 9.88
C GLY A 355 21.98 30.69 11.02
N VAL A 356 21.78 31.96 11.39
CA VAL A 356 20.77 32.40 12.38
C VAL A 356 19.67 33.16 11.67
N VAL A 357 18.42 32.78 11.91
CA VAL A 357 17.25 33.54 11.42
C VAL A 357 16.38 34.02 12.56
N TYR A 358 15.78 35.22 12.40
CA TYR A 358 14.98 35.91 13.41
C TYR A 358 13.53 36.06 12.95
N PHE A 359 12.57 35.70 13.79
CA PHE A 359 11.14 35.78 13.45
C PHE A 359 10.28 36.28 14.62
N ASP A 360 9.13 36.89 14.27
CA ASP A 360 8.14 37.28 15.25
C ASP A 360 7.28 36.06 15.66
N TYR A 361 7.60 35.48 16.82
CA TYR A 361 6.92 34.31 17.35
C TYR A 361 5.43 34.51 17.63
N ARG A 362 4.97 35.75 17.79
CA ARG A 362 3.56 36.11 18.06
C ARG A 362 2.69 35.98 16.80
N LYS A 363 3.32 36.09 15.63
CA LYS A 363 2.67 35.90 14.33
C LYS A 363 2.57 34.41 13.94
N VAL A 364 3.17 33.50 14.72
CA VAL A 364 3.15 32.05 14.48
C VAL A 364 1.91 31.44 15.13
N PRO A 365 1.12 30.61 14.42
CA PRO A 365 -0.01 29.88 15.01
C PRO A 365 0.43 29.01 16.19
N LYS A 366 -0.42 28.90 17.21
CA LYS A 366 -0.13 28.04 18.40
C LYS A 366 -0.02 26.56 18.06
N THR A 367 -0.62 26.15 16.94
CA THR A 367 -0.60 24.78 16.41
C THR A 367 0.67 24.45 15.64
N ALA A 368 1.48 25.47 15.29
CA ALA A 368 2.71 25.28 14.56
C ALA A 368 3.76 24.51 15.37
N MET A 369 4.42 23.57 14.70
CA MET A 369 5.43 22.71 15.31
C MET A 369 6.72 22.71 14.49
N TRP A 370 7.83 22.54 15.17
CA TRP A 370 9.09 22.20 14.54
C TRP A 370 9.02 20.75 14.06
N ARG A 371 9.31 20.53 12.80
CA ARG A 371 9.42 19.20 12.17
C ARG A 371 10.39 19.24 10.99
N PHE A 372 10.77 18.09 10.47
CA PHE A 372 11.40 18.07 9.15
C PHE A 372 10.40 18.40 8.06
N ARG A 373 10.91 18.95 6.92
CA ARG A 373 10.07 19.26 5.79
C ARG A 373 9.29 18.03 5.30
N GLN A 374 8.12 18.27 4.73
CA GLN A 374 7.26 17.25 4.13
C GLN A 374 6.96 17.57 2.67
N ASP A 375 6.56 16.57 1.90
CA ASP A 375 6.07 16.82 0.55
C ASP A 375 4.71 17.54 0.62
N GLY A 376 4.55 18.58 -0.21
CA GLY A 376 3.38 19.45 -0.16
C GLY A 376 3.61 20.75 0.60
N ASP A 377 4.69 20.89 1.38
CA ASP A 377 5.01 22.14 2.09
C ASP A 377 5.12 23.34 1.15
N VAL A 378 4.55 24.46 1.60
CA VAL A 378 4.54 25.74 0.91
C VAL A 378 5.18 26.82 1.77
N PHE A 379 5.80 27.79 1.12
CA PHE A 379 6.51 28.90 1.77
C PHE A 379 6.18 30.23 1.11
N THR A 380 5.82 31.24 1.90
CA THR A 380 5.53 32.60 1.44
C THR A 380 6.80 33.45 1.51
N LYS A 381 7.27 33.93 0.36
CA LYS A 381 8.50 34.72 0.24
C LYS A 381 8.27 36.18 0.67
N PHE A 382 9.37 36.87 1.00
CA PHE A 382 9.36 38.32 1.12
C PHE A 382 8.87 38.98 -0.17
N GLY A 383 7.98 39.99 -0.03
CA GLY A 383 7.37 40.67 -1.16
C GLY A 383 6.18 39.93 -1.77
N GLY A 384 5.69 38.88 -1.12
CA GLY A 384 4.50 38.14 -1.49
C GLY A 384 4.76 36.97 -2.45
N GLY A 385 3.72 36.15 -2.62
CA GLY A 385 3.73 34.96 -3.44
C GLY A 385 4.17 33.69 -2.70
N THR A 386 3.32 32.66 -2.77
CA THR A 386 3.56 31.36 -2.16
C THR A 386 4.19 30.40 -3.18
N LYS A 387 5.22 29.69 -2.78
CA LYS A 387 5.94 28.71 -3.61
C LYS A 387 6.06 27.38 -2.86
N LYS A 388 6.09 26.26 -3.61
CA LYS A 388 6.43 24.95 -3.01
C LYS A 388 7.80 25.03 -2.34
N LEU A 389 7.90 24.59 -1.09
CA LEU A 389 9.15 24.65 -0.31
C LEU A 389 10.31 23.95 -1.04
N LYS A 390 10.06 22.81 -1.67
CA LYS A 390 11.05 22.10 -2.49
C LYS A 390 11.69 23.02 -3.55
N SER A 391 10.88 23.77 -4.29
CA SER A 391 11.38 24.68 -5.33
C SER A 391 12.14 25.86 -4.73
N PHE A 392 11.66 26.40 -3.58
CA PHE A 392 12.34 27.48 -2.87
C PHE A 392 13.74 27.04 -2.39
N LEU A 393 13.88 25.85 -1.82
CA LEU A 393 15.17 25.33 -1.36
C LEU A 393 16.16 25.05 -2.51
N ILE A 394 15.63 24.74 -3.73
CA ILE A 394 16.45 24.63 -4.95
C ILE A 394 17.00 26.00 -5.34
N ASP A 395 16.15 27.02 -5.37
CA ASP A 395 16.55 28.40 -5.69
C ASP A 395 17.62 28.93 -4.74
N LYS A 396 17.47 28.62 -3.43
CA LYS A 396 18.45 28.98 -2.38
C LYS A 396 19.70 28.08 -2.39
N LYS A 397 19.86 27.19 -3.38
CA LYS A 397 20.99 26.27 -3.56
C LYS A 397 21.29 25.40 -2.32
N VAL A 398 20.26 25.10 -1.50
CA VAL A 398 20.42 24.17 -0.38
C VAL A 398 20.75 22.78 -0.94
N PRO A 399 21.85 22.13 -0.52
CA PRO A 399 22.25 20.83 -1.03
C PRO A 399 21.16 19.77 -0.83
N GLN A 400 20.89 18.95 -1.85
CA GLN A 400 19.82 17.94 -1.82
C GLN A 400 19.87 17.05 -0.57
N ARG A 401 21.08 16.66 -0.14
CA ARG A 401 21.30 15.82 1.06
C ARG A 401 20.84 16.47 2.36
N LYS A 402 20.77 17.82 2.42
CA LYS A 402 20.35 18.58 3.62
C LYS A 402 18.85 18.91 3.61
N ARG A 403 18.18 18.92 2.43
CA ARG A 403 16.79 19.39 2.32
C ARG A 403 15.79 18.57 3.12
N ASP A 404 15.99 17.25 3.17
CA ASP A 404 15.03 16.32 3.79
C ASP A 404 15.12 16.28 5.33
N ILE A 405 16.26 16.70 5.88
CA ILE A 405 16.53 16.76 7.32
C ILE A 405 16.65 18.19 7.82
N LEU A 406 16.04 19.16 7.08
CA LEU A 406 16.04 20.56 7.45
C LEU A 406 14.84 20.84 8.37
N PRO A 407 15.05 21.30 9.61
CA PRO A 407 13.97 21.64 10.52
C PRO A 407 13.21 22.86 9.98
N VAL A 408 11.89 22.75 9.95
CA VAL A 408 10.96 23.84 9.60
C VAL A 408 9.93 24.01 10.69
N LEU A 409 9.55 25.26 10.98
CA LEU A 409 8.39 25.58 11.81
C LEU A 409 7.18 25.69 10.88
N ALA A 410 6.23 24.81 11.04
CA ALA A 410 5.08 24.73 10.14
C ALA A 410 3.78 24.39 10.87
N ASP A 411 2.67 24.89 10.32
CA ASP A 411 1.32 24.47 10.67
C ASP A 411 0.67 23.87 9.42
N GLU A 412 0.20 22.64 9.53
CA GLU A 412 -0.18 21.83 8.37
C GLU A 412 0.94 21.86 7.29
N ASN A 413 0.65 22.42 6.12
CA ASN A 413 1.60 22.54 5.01
C ASN A 413 2.23 23.95 4.90
N GLN A 414 1.78 24.94 5.68
CA GLN A 414 2.34 26.28 5.65
C GLN A 414 3.58 26.38 6.50
N VAL A 415 4.72 26.67 5.89
CA VAL A 415 6.02 26.86 6.57
C VAL A 415 6.22 28.34 6.88
N PHE A 416 6.56 28.60 8.14
CA PHE A 416 6.83 29.97 8.66
C PHE A 416 8.34 30.23 8.79
N VAL A 417 9.11 29.23 9.20
CA VAL A 417 10.56 29.38 9.42
C VAL A 417 11.28 28.17 8.88
N ILE A 418 12.36 28.38 8.16
CA ILE A 418 13.31 27.36 7.71
C ILE A 418 14.59 27.59 8.52
N ALA A 419 14.88 26.69 9.48
CA ALA A 419 15.98 26.87 10.42
C ALA A 419 17.31 27.06 9.69
N GLY A 420 18.03 28.14 10.05
CA GLY A 420 19.33 28.48 9.46
C GLY A 420 19.32 28.91 7.98
N VAL A 421 18.13 29.07 7.37
CA VAL A 421 18.03 29.44 5.95
C VAL A 421 17.23 30.73 5.73
N GLU A 422 15.94 30.75 6.12
CA GLU A 422 15.06 31.89 5.81
C GLU A 422 13.78 31.86 6.66
N ILE A 423 13.10 33.01 6.78
CA ILE A 423 11.79 33.13 7.38
C ILE A 423 10.75 33.51 6.32
N SER A 424 9.49 33.14 6.55
CA SER A 424 8.36 33.58 5.73
C SER A 424 8.05 35.05 6.01
N ASP A 425 7.55 35.76 4.99
CA ASP A 425 7.03 37.13 5.13
C ASP A 425 5.91 37.22 6.20
N LEU A 426 5.19 36.12 6.42
CA LEU A 426 4.12 36.00 7.41
C LEU A 426 4.60 36.19 8.86
N VAL A 427 5.88 35.93 9.14
CA VAL A 427 6.47 36.02 10.50
C VAL A 427 7.62 37.00 10.58
N LYS A 428 7.66 37.95 9.65
CA LYS A 428 8.63 39.05 9.60
C LYS A 428 8.59 39.89 10.86
N VAL A 429 9.79 40.22 11.35
CA VAL A 429 9.97 41.07 12.53
C VAL A 429 9.82 42.53 12.14
N GLU A 430 8.82 43.24 12.70
CA GLU A 430 8.52 44.66 12.46
C GLU A 430 8.22 45.35 13.78
N GLY A 431 9.05 46.31 14.16
CA GLY A 431 8.80 47.24 15.28
C GLY A 431 8.61 46.58 16.66
N VAL A 432 9.13 45.39 16.87
CA VAL A 432 8.93 44.65 18.13
C VAL A 432 10.16 44.64 19.00
N PRO A 433 10.01 44.72 20.34
CA PRO A 433 11.14 44.77 21.27
C PRO A 433 11.82 43.40 21.48
N THR A 434 11.20 42.29 21.03
CA THR A 434 11.76 40.96 21.19
C THR A 434 11.32 40.05 20.05
N ALA A 435 12.26 39.22 19.55
CA ALA A 435 12.04 38.20 18.54
C ALA A 435 12.54 36.82 19.03
N TYR A 436 12.22 35.75 18.28
CA TYR A 436 12.91 34.49 18.45
C TYR A 436 14.02 34.38 17.40
N SER A 437 15.17 33.88 17.81
CA SER A 437 16.24 33.44 16.93
C SER A 437 16.24 31.93 16.86
N VAL A 438 16.58 31.37 15.71
CA VAL A 438 16.81 29.91 15.54
C VAL A 438 18.08 29.68 14.76
N GLU A 439 18.89 28.73 15.24
CA GLU A 439 20.10 28.24 14.60
C GLU A 439 20.16 26.70 14.69
N ILE A 440 20.94 26.08 13.78
CA ILE A 440 21.26 24.66 13.85
C ILE A 440 22.75 24.58 14.24
N LYS A 441 23.05 23.88 15.33
CA LYS A 441 24.40 23.56 15.77
C LYS A 441 24.78 22.13 15.42
N GLU A 442 26.01 21.91 14.99
CA GLU A 442 26.59 20.58 14.76
C GLU A 442 26.96 19.91 16.07
#